data_0f613cc3d18cfb422bfc93e251609d00
#
_entry.id   0f613cc3d18cfb422bfc93e251609d00
#
_cell.length_a   1.000
_cell.length_b   1.000
_cell.length_c   1.000
_cell.angle_alpha   90.00
_cell.angle_beta   90.00
_cell.angle_gamma   90.00
#
_symmetry.space_group_name_H-M   'P 1'
#
loop_
_entity.id
_entity.type
_entity.pdbx_description
1 polymer ?
#
loop_
_entity_poly.entity_id
_entity_poly.type
_entity_poly.pdbx_seq_one_letter_code
_entity_poly.pdbx_strand_id
1 'polypeptide(L)'
;PYNLSETIKNDFVRKINPNSNQKVFFTSTKYKNYVLGKYKLNHNKISKQGVVLVTGIADSTTLENFLNKKNIIFNHLKFKDHHIYSKQDINLIKSKSKNKNIITTKKDYFKILEIENLENLFYQDINIEFLFNDEKNFIKELNKFIK
;
A
#
# COMPACT_ATOMS: atom_id res chain seq x y z
N PRO A 1 -8.41 3.64 -9.04
CA PRO A 1 -8.82 5.04 -9.08
C PRO A 1 -10.02 5.23 -8.14
N TYR A 2 -9.95 6.27 -7.27
CA TYR A 2 -11.03 6.59 -6.31
C TYR A 2 -12.33 7.04 -7.00
N ASN A 3 -12.28 7.34 -8.29
CA ASN A 3 -13.41 7.86 -9.09
C ASN A 3 -13.58 7.01 -10.35
N LEU A 4 -13.92 5.74 -10.17
CA LEU A 4 -14.34 4.91 -11.29
C LEU A 4 -15.78 5.30 -11.66
N SER A 5 -16.01 5.76 -12.89
CA SER A 5 -17.37 6.06 -13.37
C SER A 5 -18.13 4.78 -13.68
N GLU A 6 -19.48 4.83 -13.64
CA GLU A 6 -20.32 3.70 -14.03
C GLU A 6 -20.06 3.25 -15.46
N THR A 7 -19.73 4.16 -16.36
CA THR A 7 -19.37 3.83 -17.75
C THR A 7 -18.14 2.94 -17.81
N ILE A 8 -17.05 3.33 -17.10
CA ILE A 8 -15.81 2.56 -17.05
C ILE A 8 -16.05 1.21 -16.36
N LYS A 9 -16.84 1.19 -15.27
CA LYS A 9 -17.25 -0.06 -14.60
C LYS A 9 -17.91 -1.03 -15.60
N ASN A 10 -18.89 -0.55 -16.35
CA ASN A 10 -19.61 -1.37 -17.34
C ASN A 10 -18.69 -1.88 -18.45
N ASP A 11 -17.71 -1.06 -18.88
CA ASP A 11 -16.70 -1.49 -19.85
C ASP A 11 -15.80 -2.59 -19.31
N PHE A 12 -15.38 -2.51 -18.04
CA PHE A 12 -14.64 -3.59 -17.40
C PHE A 12 -15.46 -4.86 -17.27
N VAL A 13 -16.72 -4.77 -16.84
CA VAL A 13 -17.62 -5.94 -16.73
C VAL A 13 -17.79 -6.60 -18.09
N ARG A 14 -18.00 -5.82 -19.15
CA ARG A 14 -18.07 -6.37 -20.53
C ARG A 14 -16.81 -7.09 -20.95
N LYS A 15 -15.63 -6.54 -20.65
CA LYS A 15 -14.33 -7.15 -20.95
C LYS A 15 -14.08 -8.44 -20.15
N ILE A 16 -14.48 -8.49 -18.89
CA ILE A 16 -14.37 -9.68 -18.04
C ILE A 16 -15.32 -10.76 -18.50
N ASN A 17 -16.49 -10.38 -19.05
CA ASN A 17 -17.54 -11.26 -19.54
C ASN A 17 -17.92 -12.37 -18.53
N PRO A 18 -18.33 -12.01 -17.28
CA PRO A 18 -18.64 -12.99 -16.25
C PRO A 18 -19.84 -13.86 -16.64
N ASN A 19 -19.77 -15.15 -16.33
CA ASN A 19 -20.94 -16.03 -16.49
C ASN A 19 -22.00 -15.76 -15.42
N SER A 20 -23.19 -16.41 -15.54
CA SER A 20 -24.34 -16.20 -14.66
C SER A 20 -24.05 -16.45 -13.18
N ASN A 21 -23.07 -17.30 -12.84
CA ASN A 21 -22.68 -17.65 -11.48
C ASN A 21 -21.56 -16.77 -10.91
N GLN A 22 -21.00 -15.88 -11.71
CA GLN A 22 -19.94 -14.97 -11.30
C GLN A 22 -20.49 -13.58 -11.01
N LYS A 23 -19.94 -12.94 -9.97
CA LYS A 23 -20.20 -11.55 -9.62
C LYS A 23 -18.90 -10.76 -9.64
N VAL A 24 -18.95 -9.54 -10.18
CA VAL A 24 -17.78 -8.65 -10.25
C VAL A 24 -17.98 -7.53 -9.24
N PHE A 25 -17.03 -7.38 -8.34
CA PHE A 25 -16.99 -6.30 -7.35
C PHE A 25 -15.76 -5.45 -7.58
N PHE A 26 -15.90 -4.15 -7.43
CA PHE A 26 -14.81 -3.20 -7.60
C PHE A 26 -14.39 -2.66 -6.24
N THR A 27 -13.10 -2.67 -6.00
CA THR A 27 -12.51 -2.14 -4.78
C THR A 27 -11.43 -1.11 -5.09
N SER A 28 -11.13 -0.28 -4.11
CA SER A 28 -10.06 0.71 -4.15
C SER A 28 -9.21 0.62 -2.89
N THR A 29 -7.92 0.89 -3.04
CA THR A 29 -7.01 1.02 -1.90
C THR A 29 -7.12 2.41 -1.30
N LYS A 30 -7.36 2.50 0.01
CA LYS A 30 -7.33 3.74 0.78
C LYS A 30 -6.18 3.73 1.76
N TYR A 31 -5.27 4.66 1.59
CA TYR A 31 -4.16 4.85 2.52
C TYR A 31 -4.61 5.57 3.78
N LYS A 32 -4.14 5.08 4.94
CA LYS A 32 -4.37 5.76 6.22
C LYS A 32 -3.52 7.03 6.34
N ASN A 33 -3.96 7.97 7.18
CA ASN A 33 -3.22 9.22 7.46
C ASN A 33 -2.10 9.05 8.49
N TYR A 34 -1.58 7.83 8.61
CA TYR A 34 -0.49 7.46 9.51
C TYR A 34 0.28 6.27 8.94
N VAL A 35 1.46 6.08 9.47
CA VAL A 35 2.29 4.88 9.26
C VAL A 35 2.39 4.10 10.56
N LEU A 36 2.63 2.80 10.46
CA LEU A 36 2.79 1.88 11.59
C LEU A 36 4.18 1.25 11.56
N GLY A 37 4.75 1.11 12.73
CA GLY A 37 6.00 0.42 13.00
C GLY A 37 6.01 -0.01 14.45
N LYS A 38 7.10 0.22 15.18
CA LYS A 38 7.16 0.04 16.63
C LYS A 38 6.07 0.84 17.36
N TYR A 39 5.67 1.97 16.78
CA TYR A 39 4.56 2.81 17.21
C TYR A 39 3.83 3.40 16.00
N LYS A 40 2.67 4.01 16.26
CA LYS A 40 1.89 4.73 15.25
C LYS A 40 2.40 6.15 15.10
N LEU A 41 2.74 6.56 13.86
CA LEU A 41 3.20 7.91 13.55
C LEU A 41 2.25 8.57 12.54
N ASN A 42 1.61 9.66 12.92
CA ASN A 42 0.76 10.44 12.01
C ASN A 42 1.61 11.20 10.98
N HIS A 43 1.11 11.34 9.75
CA HIS A 43 1.84 12.01 8.68
C HIS A 43 2.23 13.45 8.99
N ASN A 44 1.42 14.20 9.74
CA ASN A 44 1.74 15.57 10.15
C ASN A 44 2.92 15.66 11.13
N LYS A 45 3.32 14.54 11.74
CA LYS A 45 4.49 14.43 12.62
C LYS A 45 5.74 13.91 11.91
N ILE A 46 5.61 13.54 10.61
CA ILE A 46 6.77 13.14 9.81
C ILE A 46 7.64 14.38 9.59
N SER A 47 8.95 14.22 9.83
CA SER A 47 9.90 15.30 9.71
C SER A 47 9.84 15.99 8.35
N LYS A 48 9.89 17.33 8.35
CA LYS A 48 10.04 18.15 7.12
C LYS A 48 11.33 17.84 6.34
N GLN A 49 12.31 17.18 6.98
CA GLN A 49 13.52 16.71 6.31
C GLN A 49 13.26 15.55 5.33
N GLY A 50 12.02 15.07 5.29
CA GLY A 50 11.58 14.00 4.43
C GLY A 50 11.86 12.61 5.01
N VAL A 51 11.58 11.60 4.21
CA VAL A 51 11.73 10.17 4.55
C VAL A 51 12.50 9.44 3.46
N VAL A 52 12.88 8.20 3.74
CA VAL A 52 13.29 7.25 2.70
C VAL A 52 12.10 6.31 2.43
N LEU A 53 11.62 6.32 1.21
CA LEU A 53 10.63 5.35 0.75
C LEU A 53 11.36 4.12 0.24
N VAL A 54 11.01 2.94 0.74
CA VAL A 54 11.60 1.66 0.30
C VAL A 54 10.48 0.78 -0.23
N THR A 55 10.59 0.28 -1.45
CA THR A 55 9.59 -0.62 -2.03
C THR A 55 10.22 -1.74 -2.84
N GLY A 56 9.68 -2.97 -2.68
CA GLY A 56 9.96 -4.16 -3.47
C GLY A 56 8.67 -4.74 -4.07
N ILE A 57 7.87 -3.87 -4.72
CA ILE A 57 6.60 -4.21 -5.38
C ILE A 57 6.65 -3.77 -6.84
N ALA A 58 5.82 -4.40 -7.70
CA ALA A 58 5.78 -4.15 -9.14
C ALA A 58 5.44 -2.68 -9.48
N ASP A 59 4.45 -2.10 -8.78
CA ASP A 59 4.02 -0.71 -9.00
C ASP A 59 3.83 0.03 -7.68
N SER A 60 4.66 1.03 -7.45
CA SER A 60 4.62 1.93 -6.29
C SER A 60 3.95 3.27 -6.57
N THR A 61 3.49 3.51 -7.81
CA THR A 61 2.98 4.81 -8.27
C THR A 61 1.84 5.33 -7.39
N THR A 62 0.92 4.47 -6.96
CA THR A 62 -0.21 4.89 -6.11
C THR A 62 0.25 5.34 -4.74
N LEU A 63 1.27 4.69 -4.16
CA LEU A 63 1.87 5.08 -2.87
C LEU A 63 2.65 6.39 -3.00
N GLU A 64 3.46 6.53 -4.04
CA GLU A 64 4.21 7.75 -4.33
C GLU A 64 3.26 8.95 -4.49
N ASN A 65 2.21 8.80 -5.31
CA ASN A 65 1.19 9.83 -5.50
C ASN A 65 0.47 10.20 -4.20
N PHE A 66 0.20 9.21 -3.35
CA PHE A 66 -0.41 9.47 -2.04
C PHE A 66 0.52 10.28 -1.13
N LEU A 67 1.81 9.91 -1.01
CA LEU A 67 2.79 10.63 -0.20
C LEU A 67 2.99 12.06 -0.72
N ASN A 68 3.05 12.25 -2.05
CA ASN A 68 3.12 13.57 -2.69
C ASN A 68 1.90 14.44 -2.35
N LYS A 69 0.68 13.88 -2.40
CA LYS A 69 -0.55 14.58 -2.00
C LYS A 69 -0.56 14.97 -0.51
N LYS A 70 0.22 14.28 0.32
CA LYS A 70 0.42 14.61 1.74
C LYS A 70 1.59 15.57 1.96
N ASN A 71 2.23 16.07 0.91
CA ASN A 71 3.43 16.90 0.96
C ASN A 71 4.58 16.25 1.75
N ILE A 72 4.67 14.91 1.71
CA ILE A 72 5.77 14.17 2.31
C ILE A 72 6.88 14.07 1.27
N ILE A 73 8.00 14.72 1.57
CA ILE A 73 9.21 14.63 0.73
C ILE A 73 9.86 13.28 0.97
N PHE A 74 10.25 12.58 -0.09
CA PHE A 74 10.91 11.28 0.05
C PHE A 74 12.03 11.07 -0.98
N ASN A 75 13.04 10.31 -0.56
CA ASN A 75 14.01 9.69 -1.45
C ASN A 75 13.62 8.22 -1.63
N HIS A 76 13.41 7.77 -2.86
CA HIS A 76 12.90 6.44 -3.14
C HIS A 76 14.03 5.45 -3.45
N LEU A 77 14.13 4.41 -2.65
CA LEU A 77 14.91 3.20 -2.92
C LEU A 77 13.97 2.12 -3.46
N LYS A 78 13.97 1.97 -4.77
CA LYS A 78 13.10 1.03 -5.47
C LYS A 78 13.86 -0.27 -5.75
N PHE A 79 13.39 -1.36 -5.17
CA PHE A 79 13.85 -2.72 -5.45
C PHE A 79 12.93 -3.39 -6.47
N LYS A 80 13.39 -4.48 -7.10
CA LYS A 80 12.56 -5.27 -8.01
C LYS A 80 11.36 -5.89 -7.27
N ASP A 81 10.32 -6.22 -8.01
CA ASP A 81 9.18 -6.94 -7.43
C ASP A 81 9.62 -8.27 -6.80
N HIS A 82 8.97 -8.63 -5.70
CA HIS A 82 9.30 -9.81 -4.91
C HIS A 82 10.75 -9.86 -4.38
N HIS A 83 11.39 -8.69 -4.22
CA HIS A 83 12.76 -8.62 -3.71
C HIS A 83 12.92 -9.38 -2.38
N ILE A 84 14.01 -10.15 -2.29
CA ILE A 84 14.48 -10.77 -1.04
C ILE A 84 15.57 -9.87 -0.50
N TYR A 85 15.29 -9.20 0.61
CA TYR A 85 16.25 -8.29 1.21
C TYR A 85 17.45 -9.05 1.80
N SER A 86 18.61 -8.44 1.74
CA SER A 86 19.87 -8.92 2.30
C SER A 86 20.41 -7.95 3.35
N LYS A 87 21.41 -8.36 4.12
CA LYS A 87 22.13 -7.43 5.01
C LYS A 87 22.77 -6.25 4.27
N GLN A 88 23.21 -6.47 3.03
CA GLN A 88 23.76 -5.40 2.19
C GLN A 88 22.68 -4.35 1.86
N ASP A 89 21.45 -4.81 1.53
CA ASP A 89 20.32 -3.92 1.29
C ASP A 89 19.96 -3.11 2.55
N ILE A 90 19.98 -3.76 3.72
CA ILE A 90 19.73 -3.07 4.99
C ILE A 90 20.79 -1.99 5.24
N ASN A 91 22.07 -2.28 5.00
CA ASN A 91 23.14 -1.31 5.13
C ASN A 91 22.95 -0.12 4.17
N LEU A 92 22.52 -0.40 2.92
CA LEU A 92 22.19 0.64 1.95
C LEU A 92 21.02 1.51 2.44
N ILE A 93 19.93 0.90 2.91
CA ILE A 93 18.76 1.59 3.46
C ILE A 93 19.18 2.50 4.63
N LYS A 94 19.96 1.98 5.58
CA LYS A 94 20.49 2.73 6.74
C LYS A 94 21.35 3.92 6.28
N SER A 95 22.27 3.71 5.36
CA SER A 95 23.14 4.77 4.84
C SER A 95 22.36 5.91 4.15
N LYS A 96 21.28 5.56 3.44
CA LYS A 96 20.40 6.53 2.76
C LYS A 96 19.43 7.21 3.71
N SER A 97 19.00 6.53 4.76
CA SER A 97 18.06 7.11 5.74
C SER A 97 18.72 8.17 6.61
N LYS A 98 19.99 8.03 6.99
CA LYS A 98 20.69 8.99 7.87
C LYS A 98 19.82 9.39 9.06
N ASN A 99 19.23 8.42 9.74
CA ASN A 99 18.29 8.59 10.87
C ASN A 99 16.91 9.20 10.51
N LYS A 100 16.61 9.44 9.23
CA LYS A 100 15.25 9.77 8.80
C LYS A 100 14.32 8.55 8.92
N ASN A 101 13.02 8.79 9.04
CA ASN A 101 12.05 7.73 8.99
C ASN A 101 12.10 7.01 7.62
N ILE A 102 11.97 5.70 7.68
CA ILE A 102 11.88 4.82 6.52
C ILE A 102 10.41 4.42 6.40
N ILE A 103 9.79 4.69 5.25
CA ILE A 103 8.42 4.27 4.95
C ILE A 103 8.50 3.17 3.89
N THR A 104 7.73 2.11 4.08
CA THR A 104 7.67 0.98 3.15
C THR A 104 6.24 0.43 3.02
N THR A 105 6.06 -0.63 2.24
CA THR A 105 4.81 -1.40 2.23
C THR A 105 4.76 -2.35 3.44
N LYS A 106 3.55 -2.79 3.83
CA LYS A 106 3.41 -3.77 4.92
C LYS A 106 4.16 -5.07 4.62
N LYS A 107 4.14 -5.53 3.35
CA LYS A 107 4.87 -6.73 2.91
C LYS A 107 6.38 -6.59 3.07
N ASP A 108 6.93 -5.45 2.62
CA ASP A 108 8.37 -5.22 2.70
C ASP A 108 8.83 -4.95 4.13
N TYR A 109 7.98 -4.32 4.96
CA TYR A 109 8.25 -4.09 6.38
C TYR A 109 8.62 -5.38 7.11
N PHE A 110 7.80 -6.43 6.97
CA PHE A 110 8.07 -7.70 7.64
C PHE A 110 9.31 -8.39 7.11
N LYS A 111 9.56 -8.34 5.80
CA LYS A 111 10.78 -8.89 5.21
C LYS A 111 12.05 -8.20 5.73
N ILE A 112 12.02 -6.87 5.87
CA ILE A 112 13.14 -6.10 6.41
C ILE A 112 13.33 -6.42 7.90
N LEU A 113 12.22 -6.49 8.66
CA LEU A 113 12.22 -6.77 10.10
C LEU A 113 12.81 -8.15 10.43
N GLU A 114 12.63 -9.16 9.57
CA GLU A 114 13.23 -10.49 9.72
C GLU A 114 14.77 -10.45 9.69
N ILE A 115 15.35 -9.45 9.03
CA ILE A 115 16.81 -9.32 8.92
C ILE A 115 17.38 -8.43 10.02
N GLU A 116 16.72 -7.27 10.25
CA GLU A 116 17.16 -6.31 11.26
C GLU A 116 15.98 -5.43 11.73
N ASN A 117 15.86 -5.28 13.04
CA ASN A 117 14.87 -4.41 13.65
C ASN A 117 15.36 -2.95 13.63
N LEU A 118 14.86 -2.18 12.68
CA LEU A 118 15.18 -0.76 12.54
C LEU A 118 14.13 0.10 13.28
N GLU A 119 14.57 0.88 14.28
CA GLU A 119 13.69 1.70 15.12
C GLU A 119 12.87 2.76 14.34
N ASN A 120 13.41 3.22 13.21
CA ASN A 120 12.82 4.23 12.34
C ASN A 120 12.09 3.65 11.12
N LEU A 121 11.83 2.33 11.10
CA LEU A 121 11.10 1.64 10.05
C LEU A 121 9.60 1.67 10.30
N PHE A 122 8.85 2.08 9.29
CA PHE A 122 7.37 2.15 9.31
C PHE A 122 6.82 1.62 7.99
N TYR A 123 5.60 1.08 8.03
CA TYR A 123 4.85 0.79 6.81
C TYR A 123 3.63 1.69 6.68
N GLN A 124 3.30 2.03 5.45
CA GLN A 124 2.07 2.71 5.12
C GLN A 124 0.90 1.75 5.21
N ASP A 125 0.02 1.98 6.17
CA ASP A 125 -1.18 1.16 6.34
C ASP A 125 -2.26 1.52 5.33
N ILE A 126 -3.01 0.50 4.89
CA ILE A 126 -4.05 0.60 3.87
C ILE A 126 -5.33 -0.07 4.34
N ASN A 127 -6.46 0.42 3.82
CA ASN A 127 -7.73 -0.28 3.81
C ASN A 127 -8.15 -0.56 2.37
N ILE A 128 -8.98 -1.58 2.20
CA ILE A 128 -9.71 -1.81 0.96
C ILE A 128 -11.13 -1.27 1.17
N GLU A 129 -11.61 -0.46 0.24
CA GLU A 129 -12.98 0.05 0.23
C GLU A 129 -13.69 -0.45 -1.04
N PHE A 130 -14.93 -0.91 -0.88
CA PHE A 130 -15.78 -1.24 -2.01
C PHE A 130 -16.24 0.04 -2.71
N LEU A 131 -16.13 0.07 -4.01
CA LEU A 131 -16.73 1.11 -4.84
C LEU A 131 -18.22 0.81 -5.05
N PHE A 132 -18.99 1.82 -5.45
CA PHE A 132 -20.41 1.71 -5.77
C PHE A 132 -21.30 1.21 -4.61
N ASN A 133 -20.84 1.35 -3.35
CA ASN A 133 -21.52 0.85 -2.15
C ASN A 133 -21.80 -0.67 -2.16
N ASP A 134 -21.00 -1.43 -2.88
CA ASP A 134 -21.22 -2.87 -3.12
C ASP A 134 -20.78 -3.79 -1.96
N GLU A 135 -20.27 -3.26 -0.85
CA GLU A 135 -19.82 -4.07 0.29
C GLU A 135 -20.91 -5.00 0.83
N LYS A 136 -22.13 -4.47 1.01
CA LYS A 136 -23.27 -5.28 1.49
C LYS A 136 -23.62 -6.40 0.51
N ASN A 137 -23.58 -6.12 -0.79
CA ASN A 137 -23.84 -7.11 -1.82
C ASN A 137 -22.75 -8.19 -1.83
N PHE A 138 -21.48 -7.80 -1.68
CA PHE A 138 -20.38 -8.75 -1.57
C PHE A 138 -20.55 -9.68 -0.36
N ILE A 139 -20.84 -9.13 0.83
CA ILE A 139 -21.08 -9.92 2.04
C ILE A 139 -22.26 -10.88 1.86
N LYS A 140 -23.35 -10.41 1.23
CA LYS A 140 -24.51 -11.26 0.93
C LYS A 140 -24.15 -12.44 0.01
N GLU A 141 -23.35 -12.19 -1.03
CA GLU A 141 -22.88 -13.26 -1.92
C GLU A 141 -21.94 -14.24 -1.17
N LEU A 142 -21.00 -13.70 -0.39
CA LEU A 142 -20.07 -14.52 0.39
C LEU A 142 -20.80 -15.45 1.38
N ASN A 143 -21.82 -14.95 2.07
CA ASN A 143 -22.61 -15.72 3.06
C ASN A 143 -23.40 -16.90 2.45
N LYS A 144 -23.58 -16.94 1.11
CA LYS A 144 -24.17 -18.11 0.46
C LYS A 144 -23.25 -19.32 0.46
N PHE A 145 -21.94 -19.12 0.62
CA PHE A 145 -20.91 -20.15 0.60
C PHE A 145 -20.40 -20.51 2.00
N ILE A 146 -20.66 -19.68 3.00
CA ILE A 146 -20.33 -19.94 4.40
C ILE A 146 -21.56 -20.61 5.03
N LYS A 147 -21.47 -21.92 5.23
CA LYS A 147 -22.48 -22.72 5.97
C LYS A 147 -22.09 -22.80 7.43
#